data_8f6b512f54b2ba5ef85ba25b2c1ab915
#
_entry.id   8f6b512f54b2ba5ef85ba25b2c1ab915
#
_cell.length_a   1.000
_cell.length_b   1.000
_cell.length_c   1.000
_cell.angle_alpha   90.00
_cell.angle_beta   90.00
_cell.angle_gamma   90.00
#
_symmetry.space_group_name_H-M   'P 1'
#
loop_
_entity.id
_entity.type
_entity.pdbx_description
1 polymer ?
#
loop_
_entity_poly.entity_id
_entity_poly.type
_entity_poly.pdbx_seq_one_letter_code
_entity_poly.pdbx_strand_id
1 'polypeptide(L)'
;SYEFLKPYVNHIAFISEGNHETEIKRRRDVDILSWLIRLLNDSGGNVIKGRYSGWNEFVFYYKKGMDKRSILTHYHHGYGGNAKRSKGMLDSQIATFQYPDADIIFRGHDHQKFHDPSNVRYRYNKAHKTVKTCASHYIKTGSYKDGLGSGTSGWEVQKGFMPTKLGGWFIDFEYRKISDVGGLDITIREAV
;
A
#
# COMPACT_ATOMS: atom_id res chain seq x y z
N SER A 1 14.49 14.77 -0.06
CA SER A 1 13.78 13.60 -0.64
C SER A 1 14.27 13.25 -2.04
N TYR A 2 14.43 14.25 -2.93
CA TYR A 2 14.83 14.00 -4.33
C TYR A 2 16.16 13.26 -4.45
N GLU A 3 17.24 13.73 -3.85
CA GLU A 3 18.58 13.12 -3.92
C GLU A 3 18.58 11.68 -3.38
N PHE A 4 17.74 11.39 -2.39
CA PHE A 4 17.57 10.05 -1.84
C PHE A 4 16.85 9.12 -2.82
N LEU A 5 15.83 9.59 -3.52
CA LEU A 5 15.00 8.77 -4.41
C LEU A 5 15.58 8.63 -5.83
N LYS A 6 16.38 9.59 -6.28
CA LYS A 6 16.96 9.64 -7.62
C LYS A 6 17.67 8.34 -8.05
N PRO A 7 18.50 7.68 -7.22
CA PRO A 7 19.14 6.42 -7.58
C PRO A 7 18.15 5.27 -7.87
N TYR A 8 16.93 5.36 -7.36
CA TYR A 8 15.91 4.32 -7.47
C TYR A 8 14.79 4.68 -8.45
N VAL A 9 14.94 5.74 -9.22
CA VAL A 9 13.87 6.33 -10.03
C VAL A 9 13.20 5.33 -10.99
N ASN A 10 13.97 4.41 -11.55
CA ASN A 10 13.47 3.37 -12.46
C ASN A 10 12.67 2.25 -11.74
N HIS A 11 12.68 2.25 -10.42
CA HIS A 11 11.99 1.28 -9.58
C HIS A 11 10.80 1.89 -8.82
N ILE A 12 10.52 3.17 -9.02
CA ILE A 12 9.41 3.86 -8.37
C ILE A 12 8.22 3.91 -9.32
N ALA A 13 7.19 3.11 -9.03
CA ALA A 13 5.99 3.07 -9.86
C ALA A 13 5.08 4.28 -9.60
N PHE A 14 4.81 4.60 -8.33
CA PHE A 14 4.01 5.76 -7.96
C PHE A 14 4.31 6.25 -6.55
N ILE A 15 3.96 7.51 -6.29
CA ILE A 15 4.03 8.14 -4.98
C ILE A 15 2.69 8.83 -4.70
N SER A 16 2.05 8.50 -3.57
CA SER A 16 0.76 9.07 -3.18
C SER A 16 0.89 10.23 -2.20
N GLU A 17 -0.12 11.10 -2.20
CA GLU A 17 -0.23 12.20 -1.25
C GLU A 17 -0.55 11.70 0.16
N GLY A 18 0.04 12.34 1.16
CA GLY A 18 -0.34 12.22 2.56
C GLY A 18 -0.98 13.51 3.09
N ASN A 19 -1.31 13.49 4.40
CA ASN A 19 -1.90 14.66 5.06
C ASN A 19 -0.95 15.87 5.11
N HIS A 20 0.36 15.66 5.18
CA HIS A 20 1.34 16.75 5.18
C HIS A 20 1.40 17.48 3.84
N GLU A 21 1.46 16.74 2.74
CA GLU A 21 1.49 17.29 1.38
C GLU A 21 0.17 18.01 1.05
N THR A 22 -0.96 17.40 1.39
CA THR A 22 -2.27 18.02 1.17
C THR A 22 -2.49 19.26 2.01
N GLU A 23 -1.96 19.32 3.25
CA GLU A 23 -2.05 20.49 4.08
C GLU A 23 -1.19 21.66 3.56
N ILE A 24 0.04 21.39 3.12
CA ILE A 24 0.90 22.38 2.48
C ILE A 24 0.23 22.97 1.24
N LYS A 25 -0.32 22.09 0.38
CA LYS A 25 -1.03 22.50 -0.81
C LYS A 25 -2.22 23.40 -0.48
N ARG A 26 -3.01 23.05 0.52
CA ARG A 26 -4.18 23.83 0.94
C ARG A 26 -3.81 25.20 1.54
N ARG A 27 -2.73 25.26 2.34
CA ARG A 27 -2.35 26.47 3.08
C ARG A 27 -1.45 27.41 2.29
N ARG A 28 -0.66 26.88 1.36
CA ARG A 28 0.40 27.60 0.67
C ARG A 28 0.25 27.61 -0.85
N ASP A 29 -0.72 26.91 -1.37
CA ASP A 29 -0.94 26.70 -2.81
C ASP A 29 0.31 26.12 -3.53
N VAL A 30 1.09 25.30 -2.81
CA VAL A 30 2.31 24.68 -3.32
C VAL A 30 2.16 23.18 -3.35
N ASP A 31 2.24 22.60 -4.53
CA ASP A 31 2.18 21.13 -4.73
C ASP A 31 3.59 20.53 -4.77
N ILE A 32 4.16 20.33 -3.57
CA ILE A 32 5.53 19.80 -3.41
C ILE A 32 5.71 18.39 -3.98
N LEU A 33 4.64 17.58 -3.96
CA LEU A 33 4.70 16.23 -4.50
C LEU A 33 4.78 16.25 -6.04
N SER A 34 4.03 17.13 -6.70
CA SER A 34 4.13 17.29 -8.15
C SER A 34 5.53 17.74 -8.58
N TRP A 35 6.17 18.61 -7.81
CA TRP A 35 7.55 19.02 -8.09
C TRP A 35 8.54 17.86 -7.93
N LEU A 36 8.42 17.09 -6.85
CA LEU A 36 9.27 15.93 -6.63
C LEU A 36 9.13 14.91 -7.78
N ILE A 37 7.90 14.58 -8.17
CA ILE A 37 7.63 13.62 -9.24
C ILE A 37 8.17 14.13 -10.58
N ARG A 38 8.00 15.42 -10.89
CA ARG A 38 8.58 16.03 -12.08
C ARG A 38 10.10 15.86 -12.11
N LEU A 39 10.79 16.21 -11.03
CA LEU A 39 12.26 16.05 -10.95
C LEU A 39 12.71 14.59 -11.12
N LEU A 40 11.96 13.63 -10.55
CA LEU A 40 12.24 12.21 -10.72
C LEU A 40 12.05 11.77 -12.17
N ASN A 41 10.98 12.24 -12.83
CA ASN A 41 10.70 11.90 -14.22
C ASN A 41 11.68 12.59 -15.19
N ASP A 42 12.09 13.82 -14.92
CA ASP A 42 13.17 14.50 -15.67
C ASP A 42 14.52 13.77 -15.53
N SER A 43 14.69 12.95 -14.48
CA SER A 43 15.86 12.09 -14.26
C SER A 43 15.75 10.69 -14.87
N GLY A 44 14.77 10.46 -15.73
CA GLY A 44 14.58 9.21 -16.46
C GLY A 44 13.54 8.26 -15.86
N GLY A 45 12.80 8.66 -14.82
CA GLY A 45 11.73 7.88 -14.23
C GLY A 45 10.41 7.94 -15.00
N ASN A 46 9.49 7.09 -14.57
CA ASN A 46 8.09 7.10 -15.02
C ASN A 46 7.16 7.00 -13.79
N VAL A 47 7.41 7.87 -12.83
CA VAL A 47 6.69 7.89 -11.55
C VAL A 47 5.32 8.51 -11.72
N ILE A 48 4.29 7.79 -11.31
CA ILE A 48 2.90 8.25 -11.35
C ILE A 48 2.56 8.95 -10.04
N LYS A 49 1.90 10.11 -10.14
CA LYS A 49 1.36 10.81 -8.98
C LYS A 49 0.06 10.15 -8.51
N GLY A 50 0.08 9.58 -7.32
CA GLY A 50 -1.12 9.14 -6.61
C GLY A 50 -1.76 10.29 -5.83
N ARG A 51 -3.06 10.17 -5.58
CA ARG A 51 -3.81 11.06 -4.69
C ARG A 51 -3.81 10.50 -3.27
N TYR A 52 -4.59 11.07 -2.39
CA TYR A 52 -4.76 10.62 -1.01
C TYR A 52 -5.33 9.20 -0.92
N SER A 53 -6.10 8.80 -1.92
CA SER A 53 -6.68 7.46 -2.08
C SER A 53 -6.83 7.14 -3.56
N GLY A 54 -6.79 5.86 -3.91
CA GLY A 54 -6.98 5.43 -5.29
C GLY A 54 -6.83 3.93 -5.47
N TRP A 55 -6.84 3.54 -6.73
CA TRP A 55 -6.70 2.17 -7.17
C TRP A 55 -5.52 2.04 -8.12
N ASN A 56 -4.80 0.92 -8.01
CA ASN A 56 -3.79 0.52 -8.97
C ASN A 56 -4.07 -0.90 -9.43
N GLU A 57 -3.90 -1.15 -10.70
CA GLU A 57 -3.93 -2.48 -11.28
C GLU A 57 -2.51 -2.85 -11.75
N PHE A 58 -1.95 -3.90 -11.18
CA PHE A 58 -0.69 -4.49 -11.64
C PHE A 58 -1.02 -5.61 -12.61
N VAL A 59 -0.63 -5.45 -13.88
CA VAL A 59 -0.91 -6.42 -14.94
C VAL A 59 0.36 -7.19 -15.26
N PHE A 60 0.30 -8.49 -15.10
CA PHE A 60 1.40 -9.42 -15.37
C PHE A 60 1.11 -10.18 -16.66
N TYR A 61 2.05 -10.15 -17.58
CA TYR A 61 1.97 -10.85 -18.85
C TYR A 61 2.81 -12.12 -18.80
N TYR A 62 2.18 -13.25 -19.06
CA TYR A 62 2.82 -14.55 -19.14
C TYR A 62 2.78 -15.05 -20.59
N LYS A 63 3.89 -15.62 -21.08
CA LYS A 63 4.04 -16.12 -22.46
C LYS A 63 3.62 -15.10 -23.54
N LYS A 64 4.49 -14.10 -23.80
CA LYS A 64 4.37 -13.17 -24.95
C LYS A 64 2.92 -12.67 -25.20
N GLY A 65 2.22 -12.28 -24.15
CA GLY A 65 0.96 -11.55 -24.28
C GLY A 65 -0.31 -12.41 -24.44
N MET A 66 -0.21 -13.73 -24.45
CA MET A 66 -1.38 -14.60 -24.62
C MET A 66 -2.14 -14.87 -23.32
N ASP A 67 -1.49 -14.77 -22.19
CA ASP A 67 -2.12 -14.93 -20.88
C ASP A 67 -1.72 -13.77 -19.96
N LYS A 68 -2.71 -13.11 -19.38
CA LYS A 68 -2.50 -12.00 -18.45
C LYS A 68 -3.20 -12.28 -17.13
N ARG A 69 -2.59 -11.84 -16.05
CA ARG A 69 -3.20 -11.83 -14.72
C ARG A 69 -3.03 -10.45 -14.14
N SER A 70 -3.99 -10.00 -13.38
CA SER A 70 -3.89 -8.72 -12.69
C SER A 70 -4.17 -8.86 -11.20
N ILE A 71 -3.53 -7.99 -10.45
CA ILE A 71 -3.75 -7.76 -9.03
C ILE A 71 -4.29 -6.36 -8.88
N LEU A 72 -5.48 -6.25 -8.32
CA LEU A 72 -6.11 -4.97 -8.06
C LEU A 72 -5.81 -4.53 -6.64
N THR A 73 -5.22 -3.35 -6.49
CA THR A 73 -4.89 -2.82 -5.18
C THR A 73 -5.65 -1.53 -4.92
N HIS A 74 -6.09 -1.35 -3.67
CA HIS A 74 -6.61 -0.09 -3.19
C HIS A 74 -5.62 0.51 -2.18
N TYR A 75 -5.29 1.78 -2.34
CA TYR A 75 -4.49 2.51 -1.36
C TYR A 75 -5.25 3.71 -0.82
N HIS A 76 -4.99 4.02 0.43
CA HIS A 76 -5.49 5.22 1.08
C HIS A 76 -4.47 5.64 2.13
N HIS A 77 -4.09 6.92 2.19
CA HIS A 77 -3.12 7.40 3.16
C HIS A 77 -3.47 7.01 4.60
N GLY A 78 -4.74 6.97 4.90
CA GLY A 78 -5.23 6.66 6.24
C GLY A 78 -5.88 7.86 6.90
N TYR A 79 -6.46 7.62 8.06
CA TYR A 79 -7.13 8.62 8.88
C TYR A 79 -7.17 8.16 10.34
N GLY A 80 -7.48 9.10 11.25
CA GLY A 80 -7.67 8.80 12.66
C GLY A 80 -6.36 8.72 13.45
N GLY A 81 -6.47 8.20 14.66
CA GLY A 81 -5.35 8.01 15.57
C GLY A 81 -4.94 6.54 15.66
N ASN A 82 -3.84 6.33 16.37
CA ASN A 82 -3.31 5.00 16.66
C ASN A 82 -4.34 4.18 17.47
N ALA A 83 -4.89 3.14 16.86
CA ALA A 83 -5.80 2.20 17.53
C ALA A 83 -5.02 1.26 18.45
N LYS A 84 -4.70 1.75 19.66
CA LYS A 84 -3.82 1.09 20.63
C LYS A 84 -4.23 -0.35 20.97
N ARG A 85 -5.53 -0.65 20.96
CA ARG A 85 -6.05 -1.99 21.31
C ARG A 85 -6.17 -2.92 20.13
N SER A 86 -6.76 -2.46 19.02
CA SER A 86 -7.04 -3.32 17.86
C SER A 86 -5.88 -3.43 16.89
N LYS A 87 -4.84 -2.58 17.01
CA LYS A 87 -3.65 -2.53 16.14
C LYS A 87 -3.98 -2.53 14.64
N GLY A 88 -5.19 -2.10 14.26
CA GLY A 88 -5.62 -2.08 12.86
C GLY A 88 -6.54 -3.22 12.43
N MET A 89 -6.84 -4.17 13.28
CA MET A 89 -7.71 -5.30 12.93
C MET A 89 -9.13 -4.86 12.55
N LEU A 90 -9.72 -3.91 13.29
CA LEU A 90 -11.05 -3.37 12.95
C LEU A 90 -11.02 -2.60 11.62
N ASP A 91 -9.94 -1.85 11.36
CA ASP A 91 -9.77 -1.14 10.09
C ASP A 91 -9.63 -2.12 8.92
N SER A 92 -8.98 -3.27 9.12
CA SER A 92 -8.85 -4.34 8.14
C SER A 92 -10.23 -4.87 7.74
N GLN A 93 -11.08 -5.20 8.71
CA GLN A 93 -12.42 -5.70 8.46
C GLN A 93 -13.27 -4.67 7.70
N ILE A 94 -13.28 -3.41 8.17
CA ILE A 94 -14.04 -2.33 7.53
C ILE A 94 -13.55 -2.12 6.10
N ALA A 95 -12.24 -2.03 5.88
CA ALA A 95 -11.67 -1.82 4.56
C ALA A 95 -11.99 -2.95 3.58
N THR A 96 -11.99 -4.19 4.04
CA THR A 96 -12.36 -5.35 3.22
C THR A 96 -13.82 -5.30 2.78
N PHE A 97 -14.72 -4.79 3.61
CA PHE A 97 -16.10 -4.54 3.23
C PHE A 97 -16.26 -3.38 2.26
N GLN A 98 -15.50 -2.30 2.47
CA GLN A 98 -15.57 -1.11 1.63
C GLN A 98 -14.99 -1.34 0.22
N TYR A 99 -13.95 -2.18 0.12
CA TYR A 99 -13.21 -2.40 -1.12
C TYR A 99 -13.18 -3.90 -1.48
N PRO A 100 -14.34 -4.49 -1.77
CA PRO A 100 -14.46 -5.94 -1.95
C PRO A 100 -13.74 -6.46 -3.20
N ASP A 101 -13.34 -5.59 -4.12
CA ASP A 101 -12.64 -5.97 -5.34
C ASP A 101 -11.11 -5.91 -5.21
N ALA A 102 -10.60 -5.28 -4.15
CA ALA A 102 -9.16 -5.20 -3.96
C ALA A 102 -8.57 -6.54 -3.49
N ASP A 103 -7.51 -6.99 -4.14
CA ASP A 103 -6.71 -8.14 -3.70
C ASP A 103 -5.75 -7.72 -2.58
N ILE A 104 -5.28 -6.46 -2.62
CA ILE A 104 -4.44 -5.87 -1.58
C ILE A 104 -4.97 -4.48 -1.23
N ILE A 105 -5.08 -4.18 0.07
CA ILE A 105 -5.49 -2.87 0.58
C ILE A 105 -4.34 -2.29 1.39
N PHE A 106 -3.84 -1.13 0.95
CA PHE A 106 -2.78 -0.39 1.65
C PHE A 106 -3.34 0.73 2.49
N ARG A 107 -2.81 0.88 3.70
CA ARG A 107 -3.07 1.98 4.63
C ARG A 107 -1.77 2.50 5.23
N GLY A 108 -1.76 3.76 5.59
CA GLY A 108 -0.67 4.43 6.28
C GLY A 108 -1.17 5.30 7.43
N HIS A 109 -0.54 6.46 7.63
CA HIS A 109 -0.87 7.55 8.53
C HIS A 109 -0.55 7.29 10.02
N ASP A 110 -0.98 6.19 10.59
CA ASP A 110 -0.85 5.93 12.03
C ASP A 110 0.49 5.31 12.45
N HIS A 111 1.42 5.17 11.50
CA HIS A 111 2.78 4.64 11.67
C HIS A 111 2.84 3.20 12.20
N GLN A 112 1.72 2.49 12.25
CA GLN A 112 1.71 1.08 12.64
C GLN A 112 2.06 0.18 11.47
N LYS A 113 2.95 -0.77 11.71
CA LYS A 113 3.25 -1.82 10.74
C LYS A 113 2.41 -3.04 11.07
N PHE A 114 1.51 -3.39 10.16
CA PHE A 114 0.55 -4.47 10.37
C PHE A 114 0.17 -5.12 9.06
N HIS A 115 0.05 -6.44 9.05
CA HIS A 115 -0.45 -7.22 7.92
C HIS A 115 -1.51 -8.20 8.41
N ASP A 116 -2.67 -8.19 7.76
CA ASP A 116 -3.73 -9.16 7.97
C ASP A 116 -3.95 -9.96 6.68
N PRO A 117 -3.54 -11.24 6.64
CA PRO A 117 -3.77 -12.14 5.52
C PRO A 117 -5.12 -12.85 5.58
N SER A 118 -5.87 -12.68 6.67
CA SER A 118 -7.00 -13.56 7.02
C SER A 118 -8.32 -13.16 6.38
N ASN A 119 -8.34 -12.07 5.61
CA ASN A 119 -9.56 -11.59 4.98
C ASN A 119 -9.94 -12.47 3.80
N VAL A 120 -10.96 -13.31 4.00
CA VAL A 120 -11.51 -14.19 2.97
C VAL A 120 -12.94 -13.78 2.69
N ARG A 121 -13.26 -13.69 1.41
CA ARG A 121 -14.60 -13.38 0.93
C ARG A 121 -15.04 -14.34 -0.15
N TYR A 122 -16.34 -14.48 -0.30
CA TYR A 122 -16.94 -15.30 -1.33
C TYR A 122 -17.42 -14.41 -2.48
N ARG A 123 -17.03 -14.76 -3.71
CA ARG A 123 -17.56 -14.15 -4.94
C ARG A 123 -18.40 -15.15 -5.69
N TYR A 124 -19.64 -14.78 -5.95
CA TYR A 124 -20.49 -15.57 -6.81
C TYR A 124 -20.25 -15.23 -8.29
N ASN A 125 -19.81 -16.20 -9.06
CA ASN A 125 -19.67 -16.06 -10.50
C ASN A 125 -21.00 -16.39 -11.18
N LYS A 126 -21.69 -15.36 -11.65
CA LYS A 126 -23.01 -15.49 -12.29
C LYS A 126 -22.98 -16.31 -13.58
N ALA A 127 -21.90 -16.20 -14.37
CA ALA A 127 -21.77 -16.92 -15.65
C ALA A 127 -21.62 -18.41 -15.45
N HIS A 128 -20.85 -18.83 -14.47
CA HIS A 128 -20.57 -20.24 -14.18
C HIS A 128 -21.39 -20.83 -13.02
N LYS A 129 -22.23 -20.00 -12.38
CA LYS A 129 -23.05 -20.38 -11.19
C LYS A 129 -22.21 -21.04 -10.07
N THR A 130 -20.99 -20.54 -9.87
CA THR A 130 -20.04 -21.07 -8.89
C THR A 130 -19.67 -20.01 -7.86
N VAL A 131 -19.29 -20.45 -6.66
CA VAL A 131 -18.71 -19.59 -5.63
C VAL A 131 -17.20 -19.76 -5.66
N LYS A 132 -16.48 -18.64 -5.68
CA LYS A 132 -15.03 -18.61 -5.51
C LYS A 132 -14.68 -17.97 -4.19
N THR A 133 -13.72 -18.56 -3.50
CA THR A 133 -13.08 -17.95 -2.34
C THR A 133 -11.99 -16.99 -2.84
N CYS A 134 -12.04 -15.74 -2.39
CA CYS A 134 -11.05 -14.72 -2.70
C CYS A 134 -10.41 -14.27 -1.39
N ALA A 135 -9.10 -14.43 -1.27
CA ALA A 135 -8.34 -13.80 -0.20
C ALA A 135 -8.04 -12.33 -0.55
N SER A 136 -7.95 -11.50 0.44
CA SER A 136 -7.38 -10.16 0.30
C SER A 136 -6.44 -9.88 1.45
N HIS A 137 -5.37 -9.14 1.16
CA HIS A 137 -4.38 -8.74 2.14
C HIS A 137 -4.62 -7.29 2.56
N TYR A 138 -4.69 -7.06 3.85
CA TYR A 138 -4.69 -5.71 4.37
C TYR A 138 -3.33 -5.37 4.94
N ILE A 139 -2.75 -4.25 4.52
CA ILE A 139 -1.38 -3.86 4.84
C ILE A 139 -1.37 -2.43 5.38
N LYS A 140 -0.86 -2.25 6.59
CA LYS A 140 -0.39 -0.96 7.08
C LYS A 140 1.12 -0.86 6.85
N THR A 141 1.54 0.18 6.15
CA THR A 141 2.92 0.27 5.64
C THR A 141 3.97 0.55 6.71
N GLY A 142 3.56 1.03 7.88
CA GLY A 142 4.50 1.43 8.91
C GLY A 142 5.17 2.78 8.62
N SER A 143 6.26 3.04 9.30
CA SER A 143 7.07 4.25 9.17
C SER A 143 8.55 3.89 9.11
N TYR A 144 9.34 4.74 8.47
CA TYR A 144 10.82 4.70 8.53
C TYR A 144 11.37 5.67 9.57
N LYS A 145 10.51 6.47 10.20
CA LYS A 145 10.89 7.41 11.25
C LYS A 145 10.86 6.70 12.61
N ASP A 146 12.00 6.62 13.26
CA ASP A 146 12.08 6.21 14.66
C ASP A 146 11.74 7.40 15.57
N GLY A 147 10.45 7.56 15.87
CA GLY A 147 9.94 8.59 16.76
C GLY A 147 9.83 8.16 18.22
N LEU A 148 10.14 6.89 18.53
CA LEU A 148 10.02 6.30 19.87
C LEU A 148 11.38 5.90 20.45
N GLY A 149 12.48 6.15 19.75
CA GLY A 149 13.83 5.86 20.20
C GLY A 149 14.18 6.51 21.52
N SER A 150 15.16 5.96 22.22
CA SER A 150 15.62 6.42 23.53
C SER A 150 16.02 7.91 23.49
N GLY A 151 15.55 8.69 24.45
CA GLY A 151 15.86 10.13 24.58
C GLY A 151 15.11 11.03 23.61
N THR A 152 14.14 10.50 22.83
CA THR A 152 13.31 11.33 21.96
C THR A 152 12.18 11.98 22.74
N SER A 153 11.87 13.24 22.40
CA SER A 153 10.66 13.95 22.82
C SER A 153 9.69 14.13 21.63
N GLY A 154 9.73 13.20 20.69
CA GLY A 154 8.96 13.27 19.47
C GLY A 154 7.45 13.26 19.69
N TRP A 155 6.72 13.65 18.67
CA TRP A 155 5.26 13.69 18.69
C TRP A 155 4.63 12.33 19.05
N GLU A 156 5.24 11.24 18.61
CA GLU A 156 4.82 9.87 18.88
C GLU A 156 4.88 9.55 20.38
N VAL A 157 5.94 10.02 21.06
CA VAL A 157 6.10 9.87 22.52
C VAL A 157 5.06 10.70 23.25
N GLN A 158 4.86 11.96 22.87
CA GLN A 158 3.87 12.85 23.48
C GLN A 158 2.44 12.30 23.33
N LYS A 159 2.12 11.66 22.23
CA LYS A 159 0.82 11.02 21.98
C LYS A 159 0.70 9.63 22.60
N GLY A 160 1.77 9.12 23.20
CA GLY A 160 1.78 7.78 23.82
C GLY A 160 1.50 6.68 22.82
N PHE A 161 2.13 6.74 21.64
CA PHE A 161 2.03 5.68 20.65
C PHE A 161 2.73 4.43 21.16
N MET A 162 2.23 3.28 20.76
CA MET A 162 2.87 2.01 21.07
C MET A 162 4.08 1.81 20.14
N PRO A 163 5.18 1.24 20.65
CA PRO A 163 6.28 0.84 19.80
C PRO A 163 5.81 -0.09 18.68
N THR A 164 6.30 0.15 17.47
CA THR A 164 6.03 -0.66 16.29
C THR A 164 7.32 -0.88 15.51
N LYS A 165 7.36 -1.94 14.72
CA LYS A 165 8.47 -2.18 13.82
C LYS A 165 8.51 -1.09 12.75
N LEU A 166 9.72 -0.61 12.43
CA LEU A 166 9.95 0.31 11.33
C LEU A 166 9.95 -0.41 9.99
N GLY A 167 9.96 0.36 8.91
CA GLY A 167 10.08 -0.16 7.54
C GLY A 167 8.74 -0.36 6.83
N GLY A 168 8.80 -1.08 5.74
CA GLY A 168 7.67 -1.38 4.86
C GLY A 168 7.46 -2.87 4.67
N TRP A 169 6.98 -3.23 3.48
CA TRP A 169 6.68 -4.61 3.11
C TRP A 169 7.21 -4.91 1.72
N PHE A 170 7.78 -6.10 1.55
CA PHE A 170 7.99 -6.73 0.25
C PHE A 170 6.74 -7.51 -0.13
N ILE A 171 6.33 -7.39 -1.37
CA ILE A 171 5.21 -8.13 -1.92
C ILE A 171 5.72 -8.86 -3.15
N ASP A 172 5.79 -10.18 -3.05
CA ASP A 172 6.23 -11.04 -4.12
C ASP A 172 5.01 -11.61 -4.85
N PHE A 173 5.02 -11.51 -6.15
CA PHE A 173 4.00 -12.08 -7.02
C PHE A 173 4.60 -13.26 -7.77
N GLU A 174 4.13 -14.47 -7.49
CA GLU A 174 4.60 -15.68 -8.11
C GLU A 174 3.53 -16.27 -9.01
N TYR A 175 3.85 -16.48 -10.28
CA TYR A 175 2.96 -17.20 -11.17
C TYR A 175 3.03 -18.71 -10.91
N ARG A 176 1.91 -19.31 -10.54
CA ARG A 176 1.79 -20.77 -10.42
C ARG A 176 0.81 -21.31 -11.41
N LYS A 177 1.21 -22.34 -12.12
CA LYS A 177 0.32 -23.15 -12.96
C LYS A 177 -0.13 -24.36 -12.15
N ILE A 178 -1.39 -24.40 -11.74
CA ILE A 178 -2.00 -25.54 -11.09
C ILE A 178 -2.94 -26.16 -12.13
N SER A 179 -2.61 -27.35 -12.63
CA SER A 179 -3.25 -27.98 -13.79
C SER A 179 -3.25 -27.07 -15.03
N ASP A 180 -4.38 -26.80 -15.64
CA ASP A 180 -4.49 -25.90 -16.82
C ASP A 180 -4.86 -24.46 -16.46
N VAL A 181 -5.03 -24.14 -15.17
CA VAL A 181 -5.38 -22.81 -14.70
C VAL A 181 -4.17 -22.16 -14.05
N GLY A 182 -3.68 -21.06 -14.63
CA GLY A 182 -2.64 -20.23 -14.03
C GLY A 182 -3.23 -19.30 -12.99
N GLY A 183 -2.49 -19.07 -11.89
CA GLY A 183 -2.82 -18.12 -10.84
C GLY A 183 -1.60 -17.29 -10.44
N LEU A 184 -1.84 -16.17 -9.76
CA LEU A 184 -0.81 -15.41 -9.08
C LEU A 184 -0.93 -15.65 -7.59
N ASP A 185 0.14 -16.13 -6.99
CA ASP A 185 0.28 -16.20 -5.54
C ASP A 185 0.90 -14.89 -5.04
N ILE A 186 0.42 -14.44 -3.90
CA ILE A 186 0.89 -13.22 -3.24
C ILE A 186 1.57 -13.63 -1.94
N THR A 187 2.86 -13.34 -1.82
CA THR A 187 3.60 -13.52 -0.58
C THR A 187 4.04 -12.17 -0.03
N ILE A 188 3.77 -11.91 1.24
CA ILE A 188 4.08 -10.65 1.90
C ILE A 188 5.11 -10.89 2.98
N ARG A 189 6.23 -10.15 2.91
CA ARG A 189 7.37 -10.24 3.84
C ARG A 189 7.70 -8.87 4.40
N GLU A 190 8.20 -8.83 5.63
CA GLU A 190 8.67 -7.57 6.23
C GLU A 190 9.90 -7.04 5.49
N ALA A 191 9.86 -5.76 5.13
CA ALA A 191 11.04 -4.98 4.78
C ALA A 191 11.48 -4.20 6.02
N VAL A 192 12.74 -4.34 6.36
CA VAL A 192 13.37 -3.70 7.55
C VAL A 192 14.18 -2.50 7.07
#